data_3d9995454f56556758cc721458337cae
#
_entry.id   3d9995454f56556758cc721458337cae
#
_cell.length_a   1.000
_cell.length_b   1.000
_cell.length_c   1.000
_cell.angle_alpha   90.00
_cell.angle_beta   90.00
_cell.angle_gamma   90.00
#
_symmetry.space_group_name_H-M   'P 1'
#
loop_
_entity.id
_entity.type
_entity.pdbx_description
1 polymer ?
#
loop_
_entity_poly.entity_id
_entity_poly.type
_entity_poly.pdbx_seq_one_letter_code
_entity_poly.pdbx_strand_id
1 'polypeptide(L)'
;MRGFVLTLGLCIGVATAAAAQDAKVAKGQQVFADQKCSLCHSIAGKGNAKGSLDGVGTKLSEDEIRSWMTDAKGMTAKTKATRKPEMKAYTLPKDDVDALVAYLSSLKK
;
A
#
# COMPACT_ATOMS: atom_id res chain seq x y z
N MET A 1 13.87 -24.04 -51.92
CA MET A 1 12.77 -23.55 -51.08
C MET A 1 13.24 -23.58 -49.62
N ARG A 2 13.55 -22.42 -49.12
CA ARG A 2 14.01 -22.27 -47.72
C ARG A 2 12.82 -21.76 -46.91
N GLY A 3 12.28 -22.59 -46.05
CA GLY A 3 11.19 -22.20 -45.15
C GLY A 3 11.73 -21.33 -44.04
N PHE A 4 11.25 -20.12 -43.99
CA PHE A 4 11.45 -19.20 -42.86
C PHE A 4 10.48 -19.64 -41.74
N VAL A 5 11.00 -20.24 -40.69
CA VAL A 5 10.22 -20.47 -39.48
C VAL A 5 10.32 -19.19 -38.64
N LEU A 6 9.27 -18.40 -38.67
CA LEU A 6 9.13 -17.27 -37.76
C LEU A 6 8.72 -17.84 -36.40
N THR A 7 9.67 -17.97 -35.50
CA THR A 7 9.37 -18.20 -34.09
C THR A 7 8.89 -16.88 -33.48
N LEU A 8 7.57 -16.75 -33.40
CA LEU A 8 6.94 -15.69 -32.64
C LEU A 8 7.16 -15.98 -31.15
N GLY A 9 8.16 -15.33 -30.58
CA GLY A 9 8.43 -15.42 -29.14
C GLY A 9 7.32 -14.72 -28.38
N LEU A 10 6.58 -15.50 -27.62
CA LEU A 10 5.47 -15.04 -26.78
C LEU A 10 6.02 -14.40 -25.48
N CYS A 11 6.28 -13.09 -25.49
CA CYS A 11 6.63 -12.33 -24.27
C CYS A 11 5.38 -11.70 -23.65
N ILE A 12 4.47 -12.52 -23.07
CA ILE A 12 3.18 -12.01 -22.58
C ILE A 12 3.09 -11.97 -21.04
N GLY A 13 4.07 -12.50 -20.28
CA GLY A 13 3.90 -12.76 -18.85
C GLY A 13 4.15 -11.59 -17.89
N VAL A 14 4.99 -10.61 -18.23
CA VAL A 14 5.50 -9.62 -17.27
C VAL A 14 4.68 -8.32 -17.24
N ALA A 15 4.14 -7.88 -18.37
CA ALA A 15 3.41 -6.61 -18.46
C ALA A 15 2.06 -6.62 -17.72
N THR A 16 1.37 -7.77 -17.64
CA THR A 16 0.06 -7.89 -16.95
C THR A 16 0.19 -7.83 -15.43
N ALA A 17 1.25 -8.40 -14.83
CA ALA A 17 1.49 -8.34 -13.39
C ALA A 17 1.82 -6.92 -12.92
N ALA A 18 2.65 -6.19 -13.67
CA ALA A 18 2.99 -4.79 -13.38
C ALA A 18 1.76 -3.89 -13.47
N ALA A 19 0.91 -4.06 -14.49
CA ALA A 19 -0.33 -3.29 -14.65
C ALA A 19 -1.32 -3.56 -13.51
N ALA A 20 -1.44 -4.82 -13.04
CA ALA A 20 -2.30 -5.17 -11.91
C ALA A 20 -1.80 -4.55 -10.61
N GLN A 21 -0.48 -4.51 -10.37
CA GLN A 21 0.11 -3.86 -9.19
C GLN A 21 -0.09 -2.36 -9.24
N ASP A 22 0.10 -1.71 -10.39
CA ASP A 22 -0.15 -0.28 -10.55
C ASP A 22 -1.62 0.08 -10.32
N ALA A 23 -2.55 -0.76 -10.76
CA ALA A 23 -3.98 -0.58 -10.51
C ALA A 23 -4.31 -0.69 -9.01
N LYS A 24 -3.69 -1.62 -8.28
CA LYS A 24 -3.86 -1.72 -6.82
C LYS A 24 -3.32 -0.50 -6.10
N VAL A 25 -2.15 -0.01 -6.49
CA VAL A 25 -1.56 1.20 -5.90
C VAL A 25 -2.46 2.41 -6.13
N ALA A 26 -2.98 2.58 -7.34
CA ALA A 26 -3.91 3.67 -7.65
C ALA A 26 -5.20 3.57 -6.81
N LYS A 27 -5.75 2.38 -6.66
CA LYS A 27 -6.91 2.14 -5.78
C LYS A 27 -6.57 2.45 -4.33
N GLY A 28 -5.39 2.07 -3.86
CA GLY A 28 -4.90 2.36 -2.52
C GLY A 28 -4.80 3.85 -2.25
N GLN A 29 -4.34 4.63 -3.22
CA GLN A 29 -4.34 6.10 -3.14
C GLN A 29 -5.75 6.65 -2.97
N GLN A 30 -6.71 6.10 -3.69
CA GLN A 30 -8.11 6.50 -3.60
C GLN A 30 -8.70 6.15 -2.24
N VAL A 31 -8.47 4.94 -1.74
CA VAL A 31 -8.93 4.51 -0.41
C VAL A 31 -8.31 5.38 0.68
N PHE A 32 -7.03 5.70 0.56
CA PHE A 32 -6.34 6.61 1.50
C PHE A 32 -7.02 7.97 1.58
N ALA A 33 -7.41 8.53 0.45
CA ALA A 33 -8.13 9.79 0.39
C ALA A 33 -9.55 9.66 0.96
N ASP A 34 -10.28 8.62 0.57
CA ASP A 34 -11.67 8.39 0.98
C ASP A 34 -11.78 8.16 2.50
N GLN A 35 -10.82 7.47 3.09
CA GLN A 35 -10.78 7.20 4.53
C GLN A 35 -10.16 8.34 5.35
N LYS A 36 -9.79 9.44 4.70
CA LYS A 36 -9.23 10.64 5.34
C LYS A 36 -7.99 10.35 6.18
N CYS A 37 -7.14 9.45 5.71
CA CYS A 37 -5.91 9.09 6.40
C CYS A 37 -4.97 10.29 6.56
N SER A 38 -5.07 11.27 5.68
CA SER A 38 -4.28 12.51 5.72
C SER A 38 -4.59 13.43 6.91
N LEU A 39 -5.67 13.18 7.63
CA LEU A 39 -5.93 13.91 8.89
C LEU A 39 -4.86 13.60 9.95
N CYS A 40 -4.29 12.41 9.90
CA CYS A 40 -3.29 11.93 10.86
C CYS A 40 -1.92 11.63 10.24
N HIS A 41 -1.86 11.45 8.93
CA HIS A 41 -0.64 11.06 8.22
C HIS A 41 -0.34 11.99 7.05
N SER A 42 0.93 12.07 6.69
CA SER A 42 1.37 12.74 5.46
C SER A 42 2.10 11.77 4.54
N ILE A 43 2.00 12.05 3.24
CA ILE A 43 2.77 11.39 2.19
C ILE A 43 3.27 12.47 1.24
N ALA A 44 4.57 12.50 1.00
CA ALA A 44 5.23 13.51 0.16
C ALA A 44 4.85 14.95 0.56
N GLY A 45 4.79 15.20 1.86
CA GLY A 45 4.49 16.52 2.41
C GLY A 45 3.00 16.90 2.43
N LYS A 46 2.12 16.03 1.94
CA LYS A 46 0.66 16.27 1.93
C LYS A 46 0.01 15.56 3.11
N GLY A 47 -0.70 16.31 3.94
CA GLY A 47 -1.39 15.81 5.12
C GLY A 47 -0.72 16.24 6.43
N ASN A 48 -0.92 15.47 7.49
CA ASN A 48 -0.40 15.80 8.81
C ASN A 48 1.06 15.35 8.95
N ALA A 49 1.97 16.31 9.01
CA ALA A 49 3.42 16.07 9.07
C ALA A 49 3.87 15.30 10.31
N LYS A 50 3.08 15.26 11.37
CA LYS A 50 3.41 14.50 12.60
C LYS A 50 3.31 12.99 12.39
N GLY A 51 2.62 12.54 11.34
CA GLY A 51 2.46 11.13 11.02
C GLY A 51 2.93 10.80 9.61
N SER A 52 4.14 11.22 9.24
CA SER A 52 4.70 10.92 7.92
C SER A 52 4.77 9.42 7.66
N LEU A 53 4.24 9.00 6.51
CA LEU A 53 4.34 7.62 6.00
C LEU A 53 5.40 7.48 4.92
N ASP A 54 6.22 8.51 4.71
CA ASP A 54 7.31 8.47 3.75
C ASP A 54 8.29 7.35 4.12
N GLY A 55 8.54 6.46 3.19
CA GLY A 55 9.43 5.32 3.42
C GLY A 55 8.83 4.19 4.27
N VAL A 56 7.54 4.22 4.58
CA VAL A 56 6.90 3.18 5.40
C VAL A 56 7.04 1.78 4.80
N GLY A 57 7.04 1.67 3.48
CA GLY A 57 7.23 0.40 2.78
C GLY A 57 8.62 -0.21 2.94
N THR A 58 9.60 0.58 3.38
CA THR A 58 10.93 0.08 3.74
C THR A 58 11.00 -0.30 5.22
N LYS A 59 10.26 0.41 6.07
CA LYS A 59 10.31 0.23 7.54
C LYS A 59 9.44 -0.91 8.02
N LEU A 60 8.29 -1.14 7.39
CA LEU A 60 7.31 -2.14 7.80
C LEU A 60 7.08 -3.16 6.70
N SER A 61 6.83 -4.40 7.09
CA SER A 61 6.37 -5.46 6.19
C SER A 61 4.91 -5.21 5.78
N GLU A 62 4.47 -5.87 4.71
CA GLU A 62 3.06 -5.82 4.29
C GLU A 62 2.12 -6.29 5.40
N ASP A 63 2.49 -7.35 6.13
CA ASP A 63 1.69 -7.87 7.24
C ASP A 63 1.59 -6.85 8.38
N GLU A 64 2.66 -6.15 8.70
CA GLU A 64 2.65 -5.10 9.72
C GLU A 64 1.78 -3.91 9.30
N ILE A 65 1.88 -3.48 8.03
CA ILE A 65 1.02 -2.43 7.48
C ILE A 65 -0.44 -2.84 7.55
N ARG A 66 -0.76 -4.08 7.17
CA ARG A 66 -2.11 -4.62 7.26
C ARG A 66 -2.63 -4.62 8.69
N SER A 67 -1.80 -5.05 9.63
CA SER A 67 -2.16 -5.11 11.06
C SER A 67 -2.47 -3.73 11.63
N TRP A 68 -1.76 -2.69 11.21
CA TRP A 68 -2.07 -1.33 11.64
C TRP A 68 -3.48 -0.88 11.23
N MET A 69 -3.98 -1.35 10.11
CA MET A 69 -5.32 -1.00 9.63
C MET A 69 -6.42 -1.87 10.24
N THR A 70 -6.14 -3.13 10.49
CA THR A 70 -7.15 -4.10 10.94
C THR A 70 -7.12 -4.34 12.44
N ASP A 71 -6.00 -4.09 13.11
CA ASP A 71 -5.79 -4.27 14.56
C ASP A 71 -4.91 -3.16 15.12
N ALA A 72 -5.30 -1.92 14.89
CA ALA A 72 -4.52 -0.75 15.31
C ALA A 72 -4.29 -0.74 16.83
N LYS A 73 -5.28 -1.14 17.63
CA LYS A 73 -5.15 -1.19 19.09
C LYS A 73 -4.07 -2.19 19.53
N GLY A 74 -4.05 -3.39 18.92
CA GLY A 74 -3.02 -4.39 19.18
C GLY A 74 -1.64 -3.92 18.75
N MET A 75 -1.54 -3.26 17.61
CA MET A 75 -0.27 -2.70 17.13
C MET A 75 0.23 -1.56 18.01
N THR A 76 -0.65 -0.68 18.46
CA THR A 76 -0.31 0.39 19.41
C THR A 76 0.29 -0.18 20.70
N ALA A 77 -0.33 -1.22 21.25
CA ALA A 77 0.18 -1.90 22.45
C ALA A 77 1.52 -2.60 22.20
N LYS A 78 1.61 -3.35 21.11
CA LYS A 78 2.82 -4.11 20.74
C LYS A 78 4.04 -3.22 20.51
N THR A 79 3.84 -2.10 19.82
CA THR A 79 4.93 -1.17 19.47
C THR A 79 5.14 -0.10 20.52
N LYS A 80 4.30 -0.03 21.55
CA LYS A 80 4.33 1.00 22.60
C LYS A 80 4.23 2.41 22.00
N ALA A 81 3.41 2.56 20.97
CA ALA A 81 3.20 3.85 20.32
C ALA A 81 2.51 4.83 21.29
N THR A 82 2.98 6.06 21.30
CA THR A 82 2.54 7.10 22.25
C THR A 82 1.77 8.23 21.59
N ARG A 83 1.72 8.25 20.26
CA ARG A 83 1.03 9.31 19.53
C ARG A 83 -0.46 9.34 19.84
N LYS A 84 -1.01 10.55 20.01
CA LYS A 84 -2.44 10.78 20.28
C LYS A 84 -3.04 11.70 19.21
N PRO A 85 -4.31 11.47 18.83
CA PRO A 85 -5.14 10.32 19.20
C PRO A 85 -4.58 9.02 18.62
N GLU A 86 -4.88 7.89 19.27
CA GLU A 86 -4.45 6.59 18.77
C GLU A 86 -5.10 6.27 17.43
N MET A 87 -4.37 5.58 16.55
CA MET A 87 -4.94 5.11 15.31
C MET A 87 -6.07 4.12 15.58
N LYS A 88 -7.20 4.31 14.91
CA LYS A 88 -8.35 3.41 15.01
C LYS A 88 -8.25 2.30 13.97
N ALA A 89 -8.80 1.12 14.28
CA ALA A 89 -8.96 0.06 13.31
C ALA A 89 -10.06 0.41 12.29
N TYR A 90 -9.91 -0.07 11.08
CA TYR A 90 -10.86 0.13 9.99
C TYR A 90 -11.55 -1.18 9.63
N THR A 91 -12.86 -1.10 9.39
CA THR A 91 -13.63 -2.22 8.83
C THR A 91 -13.86 -1.93 7.35
N LEU A 92 -12.93 -2.36 6.52
CA LEU A 92 -12.95 -2.15 5.07
C LEU A 92 -13.09 -3.49 4.35
N PRO A 93 -13.67 -3.49 3.13
CA PRO A 93 -13.60 -4.67 2.28
C PRO A 93 -12.15 -5.13 2.09
N LYS A 94 -11.95 -6.43 1.96
CA LYS A 94 -10.61 -7.02 1.80
C LYS A 94 -9.84 -6.38 0.65
N ASP A 95 -10.50 -6.11 -0.48
CA ASP A 95 -9.85 -5.50 -1.64
C ASP A 95 -9.34 -4.09 -1.36
N ASP A 96 -10.04 -3.33 -0.54
CA ASP A 96 -9.63 -1.98 -0.13
C ASP A 96 -8.42 -2.05 0.80
N VAL A 97 -8.40 -2.99 1.73
CA VAL A 97 -7.24 -3.23 2.60
C VAL A 97 -6.05 -3.66 1.78
N ASP A 98 -6.23 -4.60 0.85
CA ASP A 98 -5.16 -5.08 -0.04
C ASP A 98 -4.58 -3.93 -0.88
N ALA A 99 -5.43 -3.05 -1.37
CA ALA A 99 -5.02 -1.88 -2.14
C ALA A 99 -4.22 -0.87 -1.29
N LEU A 100 -4.67 -0.60 -0.07
CA LEU A 100 -3.93 0.24 0.86
C LEU A 100 -2.56 -0.35 1.20
N VAL A 101 -2.48 -1.65 1.45
CA VAL A 101 -1.21 -2.34 1.70
C VAL A 101 -0.28 -2.19 0.50
N ALA A 102 -0.79 -2.40 -0.72
CA ALA A 102 0.00 -2.25 -1.94
C ALA A 102 0.53 -0.81 -2.08
N TYR A 103 -0.31 0.17 -1.85
CA TYR A 103 0.07 1.58 -1.93
C TYR A 103 1.13 1.93 -0.88
N LEU A 104 0.88 1.65 0.39
CA LEU A 104 1.80 2.00 1.47
C LEU A 104 3.12 1.22 1.36
N SER A 105 3.07 -0.04 0.96
CA SER A 105 4.27 -0.84 0.72
C SER A 105 5.11 -0.31 -0.44
N SER A 106 4.52 0.41 -1.37
CA SER A 106 5.24 1.05 -2.47
C SER A 106 6.02 2.30 -2.06
N LEU A 107 5.76 2.84 -0.88
CA LEU A 107 6.43 4.03 -0.36
C LEU A 107 7.80 3.66 0.20
N LYS A 108 8.76 3.50 -0.68
CA LYS A 108 10.14 3.16 -0.36
C LYS A 108 11.00 4.42 -0.24
N LYS A 109 11.95 4.35 0.66
CA LYS A 109 12.87 5.47 0.87
C LYS A 109 14.29 5.00 1.17
#